data_5cd3a3e3ddc9f4b14574dcdb2e289df5
#
_entry.id   5cd3a3e3ddc9f4b14574dcdb2e289df5
#
_cell.length_a   1.000
_cell.length_b   1.000
_cell.length_c   1.000
_cell.angle_alpha   90.00
_cell.angle_beta   90.00
_cell.angle_gamma   90.00
#
_symmetry.space_group_name_H-M   'P 1'
#
loop_
_entity.id
_entity.type
_entity.pdbx_description
1 polymer ?
#
loop_
_entity_poly.entity_id
_entity_poly.type
_entity_poly.pdbx_seq_one_letter_code
_entity_poly.pdbx_strand_id
1 'polypeptide(L)'
;MCSIRNFQMISQLFLACTSKGVSELEHISHLPTKFPFELVHRLTIKGGTGDLKAICFIPSFSAIMIHTGAIICILLLVPLPEFLHLSGASGSSIVGGKVSKPHSKPYMASLQYQEKHSCGGILIRKDFVLTAAHCKAQGDMTVVLGAHDLRKKEKSQQRIKVAKFCPHSSFSGKFDFDIMLLKLQNNATKNKYVKPLDLPKKAKSVSDKLNCLVAGWGKTGPNEPDSKVLKEGTERTLPNTDCEKIWGDHFKSQQMICTTFNKKDGGICQGDSGGPLICKKKLQGITAFTASGQCDNTLYPHVFTNINYFLPWIKEMMQTKSLC
;
A
#
# COMPACT_ATOMS: atom_id res chain seq x y z
N MET A 1 -22.55 16.83 -13.39
CA MET A 1 -21.93 16.52 -14.69
C MET A 1 -21.79 14.99 -14.79
N CYS A 2 -22.70 14.33 -15.49
CA CYS A 2 -22.68 12.88 -15.67
C CYS A 2 -21.73 12.54 -16.82
N SER A 3 -20.73 11.71 -16.54
CA SER A 3 -19.67 11.33 -17.47
C SER A 3 -20.22 10.46 -18.61
N ILE A 4 -19.75 10.70 -19.82
CA ILE A 4 -20.14 10.06 -21.09
C ILE A 4 -19.96 8.51 -21.09
N ARG A 5 -19.27 7.93 -20.13
CA ARG A 5 -19.16 6.46 -19.95
C ARG A 5 -20.47 5.75 -19.61
N ASN A 6 -21.46 6.49 -19.13
CA ASN A 6 -22.77 5.91 -18.80
C ASN A 6 -23.69 5.76 -20.01
N PHE A 7 -23.41 6.42 -21.12
CA PHE A 7 -24.28 6.37 -22.32
C PHE A 7 -24.18 5.05 -23.09
N GLN A 8 -23.02 4.44 -23.14
CA GLN A 8 -22.84 3.14 -23.81
C GLN A 8 -23.43 1.98 -22.99
N MET A 9 -23.36 2.07 -21.66
CA MET A 9 -24.01 1.10 -20.78
C MET A 9 -25.54 1.22 -20.80
N ILE A 10 -26.07 2.44 -20.90
CA ILE A 10 -27.52 2.68 -21.02
C ILE A 10 -28.06 2.19 -22.37
N SER A 11 -27.32 2.38 -23.45
CA SER A 11 -27.67 1.86 -24.78
C SER A 11 -27.66 0.32 -24.82
N GLN A 12 -26.73 -0.34 -24.17
CA GLN A 12 -26.74 -1.81 -24.08
C GLN A 12 -27.81 -2.34 -23.13
N LEU A 13 -28.16 -1.61 -22.07
CA LEU A 13 -29.30 -1.96 -21.21
C LEU A 13 -30.65 -1.79 -21.94
N PHE A 14 -30.80 -0.78 -22.81
CA PHE A 14 -32.03 -0.59 -23.60
C PHE A 14 -32.21 -1.67 -24.65
N LEU A 15 -31.14 -2.13 -25.28
CA LEU A 15 -31.17 -3.26 -26.23
C LEU A 15 -31.41 -4.60 -25.52
N ALA A 16 -30.94 -4.77 -24.28
CA ALA A 16 -31.19 -5.97 -23.49
C ALA A 16 -32.64 -6.06 -22.95
N CYS A 17 -33.26 -4.91 -22.66
CA CYS A 17 -34.65 -4.85 -22.19
C CYS A 17 -35.67 -5.20 -23.29
N THR A 18 -35.33 -5.05 -24.57
CA THR A 18 -36.23 -5.38 -25.68
C THR A 18 -36.14 -6.85 -26.12
N SER A 19 -35.13 -7.61 -25.66
CA SER A 19 -34.90 -8.99 -26.13
C SER A 19 -35.12 -10.10 -25.08
N LYS A 20 -35.34 -9.75 -23.80
CA LYS A 20 -35.61 -10.74 -22.72
C LYS A 20 -36.65 -10.17 -21.75
N GLY A 21 -37.80 -10.82 -21.68
CA GLY A 21 -39.03 -10.44 -20.98
C GLY A 21 -38.80 -9.83 -19.60
N VAL A 22 -39.26 -8.60 -19.41
CA VAL A 22 -39.39 -7.90 -18.12
C VAL A 22 -40.65 -8.49 -17.45
N SER A 23 -40.47 -9.09 -16.26
CA SER A 23 -41.61 -9.78 -15.63
C SER A 23 -42.37 -8.95 -14.60
N GLU A 24 -41.90 -7.75 -14.18
CA GLU A 24 -42.67 -6.91 -13.25
C GLU A 24 -42.19 -5.45 -13.23
N LEU A 25 -43.14 -4.52 -13.38
CA LEU A 25 -42.97 -3.07 -13.22
C LEU A 25 -43.83 -2.61 -12.03
N GLU A 26 -43.25 -2.21 -10.94
CA GLU A 26 -43.97 -1.58 -9.82
C GLU A 26 -43.92 -0.06 -9.90
N HIS A 27 -45.08 0.59 -9.77
CA HIS A 27 -45.25 2.03 -9.73
C HIS A 27 -45.22 2.49 -8.28
N ILE A 28 -44.24 3.33 -7.91
CA ILE A 28 -44.14 3.89 -6.56
C ILE A 28 -44.62 5.35 -6.60
N SER A 29 -45.85 5.59 -6.13
CA SER A 29 -46.40 6.92 -5.88
C SER A 29 -46.21 7.23 -4.38
N HIS A 30 -45.20 8.03 -4.01
CA HIS A 30 -45.04 8.85 -2.82
C HIS A 30 -43.58 9.03 -2.43
N LEU A 31 -43.01 10.16 -2.86
CA LEU A 31 -41.85 10.80 -2.21
C LEU A 31 -42.13 12.29 -2.11
N PRO A 32 -41.68 12.98 -1.04
CA PRO A 32 -42.02 14.38 -0.82
C PRO A 32 -41.36 15.29 -1.86
N THR A 33 -42.17 16.18 -2.40
CA THR A 33 -41.89 17.16 -3.44
C THR A 33 -40.80 18.17 -3.05
N LYS A 34 -39.57 17.90 -3.44
CA LYS A 34 -38.48 18.91 -3.45
C LYS A 34 -37.43 18.70 -4.55
N PHE A 35 -37.70 17.89 -5.56
CA PHE A 35 -36.79 17.71 -6.70
C PHE A 35 -37.54 17.84 -8.02
N PRO A 36 -36.95 18.45 -9.06
CA PRO A 36 -37.58 18.68 -10.35
C PRO A 36 -37.64 17.45 -11.26
N PHE A 37 -37.69 16.26 -10.68
CA PHE A 37 -37.74 15.01 -11.43
C PHE A 37 -38.83 14.10 -10.86
N GLU A 38 -39.74 13.62 -11.69
CA GLU A 38 -40.68 12.57 -11.31
C GLU A 38 -39.97 11.20 -11.36
N LEU A 39 -40.08 10.46 -10.25
CA LEU A 39 -39.61 9.08 -10.17
C LEU A 39 -40.55 8.20 -10.98
N VAL A 40 -40.08 7.56 -12.03
CA VAL A 40 -40.97 6.88 -12.91
C VAL A 40 -41.01 5.36 -12.70
N HIS A 41 -39.91 4.67 -12.47
CA HIS A 41 -39.95 3.21 -12.29
C HIS A 41 -38.76 2.64 -11.52
N ARG A 42 -39.03 1.60 -10.76
CA ARG A 42 -38.03 0.70 -10.15
C ARG A 42 -37.89 -0.54 -11.02
N LEU A 43 -36.69 -0.78 -11.52
CA LEU A 43 -36.41 -1.97 -12.34
C LEU A 43 -35.70 -3.02 -11.47
N THR A 44 -36.28 -4.21 -11.41
CA THR A 44 -35.62 -5.36 -10.79
C THR A 44 -35.30 -6.37 -11.90
N ILE A 45 -34.03 -6.68 -12.10
CA ILE A 45 -33.58 -7.68 -13.07
C ILE A 45 -33.13 -8.91 -12.28
N LYS A 46 -33.81 -10.03 -12.47
CA LYS A 46 -33.44 -11.33 -11.89
C LYS A 46 -32.33 -11.97 -12.73
N GLY A 47 -31.16 -12.15 -12.14
CA GLY A 47 -30.03 -12.85 -12.75
C GLY A 47 -29.58 -14.02 -11.88
N GLY A 48 -28.94 -15.03 -12.46
CA GLY A 48 -28.59 -16.30 -11.81
C GLY A 48 -27.63 -16.22 -10.62
N THR A 49 -27.17 -15.03 -10.21
CA THR A 49 -26.23 -14.81 -9.07
C THR A 49 -26.61 -13.65 -8.16
N GLY A 50 -27.81 -13.08 -8.28
CA GLY A 50 -28.31 -11.99 -7.43
C GLY A 50 -29.21 -11.01 -8.17
N ASP A 51 -30.17 -10.40 -7.43
CA ASP A 51 -31.11 -9.42 -7.96
C ASP A 51 -30.45 -8.03 -8.04
N LEU A 52 -30.40 -7.42 -9.23
CA LEU A 52 -29.93 -6.05 -9.41
C LEU A 52 -31.14 -5.09 -9.36
N LYS A 53 -31.14 -4.17 -8.39
CA LYS A 53 -32.18 -3.15 -8.25
C LYS A 53 -31.64 -1.81 -8.79
N ALA A 54 -32.28 -1.26 -9.83
CA ALA A 54 -31.93 0.03 -10.39
C ALA A 54 -33.14 0.99 -10.30
N ILE A 55 -32.85 2.25 -9.99
CA ILE A 55 -33.85 3.32 -9.96
C ILE A 55 -33.57 4.23 -11.17
N CYS A 56 -34.52 4.33 -12.09
CA CYS A 56 -34.43 5.18 -13.26
C CYS A 56 -35.27 6.46 -13.08
N PHE A 57 -34.63 7.60 -13.27
CA PHE A 57 -35.28 8.90 -13.30
C PHE A 57 -35.42 9.33 -14.76
N ILE A 58 -36.65 9.67 -15.20
CA ILE A 58 -36.91 10.19 -16.53
C ILE A 58 -37.30 11.68 -16.36
N PRO A 59 -36.65 12.62 -17.05
CA PRO A 59 -37.07 14.01 -17.02
C PRO A 59 -38.40 14.15 -17.78
N SER A 60 -39.39 14.84 -17.20
CA SER A 60 -40.64 15.14 -17.87
C SER A 60 -40.41 16.18 -18.97
N PHE A 61 -40.55 15.78 -20.22
CA PHE A 61 -40.65 16.72 -21.32
C PHE A 61 -42.12 17.10 -21.51
N SER A 62 -42.49 18.31 -21.16
CA SER A 62 -43.74 18.90 -21.54
C SER A 62 -43.81 19.11 -23.08
N ALA A 63 -44.89 18.67 -23.64
CA ALA A 63 -45.22 18.65 -25.04
C ALA A 63 -45.00 19.97 -25.77
N ILE A 64 -44.34 19.95 -26.92
CA ILE A 64 -44.61 20.81 -28.04
C ILE A 64 -44.76 19.99 -29.31
N MET A 65 -45.91 20.12 -29.82
CA MET A 65 -46.57 19.71 -31.04
C MET A 65 -45.72 19.21 -32.22
N ILE A 66 -46.22 18.12 -32.69
CA ILE A 66 -46.20 17.46 -33.95
C ILE A 66 -46.30 18.42 -35.15
N HIS A 67 -45.38 18.35 -36.11
CA HIS A 67 -45.74 18.20 -37.56
C HIS A 67 -44.53 17.71 -38.35
N THR A 68 -44.79 16.62 -39.08
CA THR A 68 -44.13 16.14 -40.30
C THR A 68 -42.64 15.79 -40.27
N GLY A 69 -42.39 14.54 -40.28
CA GLY A 69 -41.55 13.72 -41.14
C GLY A 69 -40.23 14.31 -41.62
N ALA A 70 -39.17 13.89 -41.01
CA ALA A 70 -37.92 13.40 -41.59
C ALA A 70 -36.89 13.22 -40.47
N ILE A 71 -36.66 11.99 -40.08
CA ILE A 71 -35.49 11.66 -39.24
C ILE A 71 -34.27 11.77 -40.16
N ILE A 72 -33.61 12.92 -40.16
CA ILE A 72 -32.25 13.05 -40.72
C ILE A 72 -31.29 12.55 -39.67
N CYS A 73 -30.92 11.28 -39.76
CA CYS A 73 -29.70 10.79 -39.10
C CYS A 73 -28.50 11.42 -39.80
N ILE A 74 -28.03 12.56 -39.31
CA ILE A 74 -26.74 13.10 -39.67
C ILE A 74 -25.71 12.30 -38.88
N LEU A 75 -25.19 11.24 -39.49
CA LEU A 75 -23.95 10.60 -39.10
C LEU A 75 -22.81 11.58 -39.43
N LEU A 76 -22.48 12.43 -38.51
CA LEU A 76 -21.21 13.15 -38.53
C LEU A 76 -20.11 12.11 -38.22
N LEU A 77 -19.55 11.53 -39.28
CA LEU A 77 -18.26 10.87 -39.27
C LEU A 77 -17.19 11.97 -39.05
N VAL A 78 -16.95 12.28 -37.78
CA VAL A 78 -15.74 12.99 -37.40
C VAL A 78 -14.66 11.94 -37.22
N PRO A 79 -13.56 11.98 -37.97
CA PRO A 79 -12.42 11.14 -37.67
C PRO A 79 -11.90 11.58 -36.30
N LEU A 80 -12.10 10.74 -35.28
CA LEU A 80 -11.47 10.90 -33.98
C LEU A 80 -9.96 10.72 -34.19
N PRO A 81 -9.14 11.73 -33.93
CA PRO A 81 -7.71 11.47 -33.80
C PRO A 81 -7.51 10.51 -32.63
N GLU A 82 -6.80 9.42 -32.88
CA GLU A 82 -6.37 8.47 -31.86
C GLU A 82 -5.44 9.17 -30.86
N PHE A 83 -6.01 9.85 -29.87
CA PHE A 83 -5.33 10.17 -28.62
C PHE A 83 -5.89 9.28 -27.51
N LEU A 84 -5.82 7.97 -27.70
CA LEU A 84 -5.80 7.04 -26.60
C LEU A 84 -4.41 7.11 -25.94
N HIS A 85 -4.08 8.22 -25.31
CA HIS A 85 -3.20 8.16 -24.15
C HIS A 85 -3.97 7.41 -23.08
N LEU A 86 -3.81 6.10 -23.11
CA LEU A 86 -4.08 5.24 -21.98
C LEU A 86 -3.10 5.70 -20.89
N SER A 87 -3.47 6.73 -20.15
CA SER A 87 -2.87 7.03 -18.86
C SER A 87 -3.17 5.82 -18.02
N GLY A 88 -2.25 4.87 -18.03
CA GLY A 88 -2.25 3.78 -17.09
C GLY A 88 -2.38 4.42 -15.71
N ALA A 89 -3.49 4.18 -15.04
CA ALA A 89 -3.61 4.47 -13.62
C ALA A 89 -2.45 3.74 -12.96
N SER A 90 -1.37 4.47 -12.68
CA SER A 90 -0.28 3.97 -11.86
C SER A 90 -0.88 3.76 -10.49
N GLY A 91 -1.30 2.52 -10.21
CA GLY A 91 -1.69 2.12 -8.88
C GLY A 91 -0.56 2.51 -7.93
N SER A 92 -0.77 3.55 -7.16
CA SER A 92 0.16 3.96 -6.13
C SER A 92 0.11 2.93 -5.02
N SER A 93 1.23 2.43 -4.59
CA SER A 93 1.40 1.51 -3.48
C SER A 93 2.64 1.86 -2.66
N ILE A 94 2.77 1.46 -1.41
CA ILE A 94 2.96 2.30 -0.25
C ILE A 94 1.86 3.33 -0.38
N VAL A 95 0.94 3.47 0.54
CA VAL A 95 -0.26 4.29 0.35
C VAL A 95 0.10 5.62 -0.33
N GLY A 96 -0.26 5.81 -1.60
CA GLY A 96 0.06 7.02 -2.35
C GLY A 96 1.48 7.16 -2.89
N GLY A 97 2.43 6.28 -2.56
CA GLY A 97 3.82 6.36 -3.01
C GLY A 97 4.00 6.04 -4.51
N LYS A 98 5.25 5.96 -4.95
CA LYS A 98 5.60 5.67 -6.36
C LYS A 98 6.37 4.37 -6.48
N VAL A 99 6.39 3.80 -7.69
CA VAL A 99 7.30 2.69 -8.01
C VAL A 99 8.73 3.16 -7.81
N SER A 100 9.49 2.44 -7.00
CA SER A 100 10.90 2.70 -6.82
C SER A 100 11.66 2.43 -8.13
N LYS A 101 12.65 3.26 -8.45
CA LYS A 101 13.54 2.93 -9.58
C LYS A 101 14.13 1.54 -9.34
N PRO A 102 14.02 0.60 -10.31
CA PRO A 102 14.53 -0.75 -10.16
C PRO A 102 15.95 -0.78 -9.61
N HIS A 103 16.17 -1.59 -8.59
CA HIS A 103 17.46 -1.81 -7.91
C HIS A 103 18.16 -0.56 -7.33
N SER A 104 17.44 0.55 -7.18
CA SER A 104 17.99 1.78 -6.56
C SER A 104 18.19 1.68 -5.05
N LYS A 105 17.66 0.62 -4.44
CA LYS A 105 17.76 0.33 -3.01
C LYS A 105 18.35 -1.07 -2.79
N PRO A 106 19.67 -1.22 -3.01
CA PRO A 106 20.31 -2.53 -3.02
C PRO A 106 20.41 -3.21 -1.64
N TYR A 107 20.00 -2.52 -0.59
CA TYR A 107 19.92 -3.03 0.79
C TYR A 107 18.56 -3.65 1.13
N MET A 108 17.53 -3.45 0.28
CA MET A 108 16.19 -3.96 0.57
C MET A 108 16.14 -5.49 0.53
N ALA A 109 15.49 -6.05 1.53
CA ALA A 109 15.23 -7.46 1.66
C ALA A 109 13.72 -7.71 1.72
N SER A 110 13.25 -8.72 0.97
CA SER A 110 11.92 -9.29 1.14
C SER A 110 12.04 -10.54 2.01
N LEU A 111 11.39 -10.55 3.16
CA LEU A 111 11.32 -11.70 4.05
C LEU A 111 10.13 -12.56 3.65
N GLN A 112 10.38 -13.81 3.32
CA GLN A 112 9.38 -14.70 2.75
C GLN A 112 9.23 -15.98 3.56
N TYR A 113 7.97 -16.33 3.84
CA TYR A 113 7.56 -17.65 4.30
C TYR A 113 6.83 -18.36 3.15
N GLN A 114 7.20 -19.61 2.86
CA GLN A 114 6.59 -20.37 1.76
C GLN A 114 6.54 -19.55 0.44
N GLU A 115 7.63 -18.86 0.11
CA GLU A 115 7.79 -18.00 -1.07
C GLU A 115 6.85 -16.76 -1.12
N LYS A 116 6.05 -16.51 -0.08
CA LYS A 116 5.20 -15.33 0.02
C LYS A 116 5.88 -14.24 0.86
N HIS A 117 5.85 -13.02 0.37
CA HIS A 117 6.30 -11.84 1.10
C HIS A 117 5.46 -11.66 2.37
N SER A 118 6.15 -11.40 3.48
CA SER A 118 5.54 -11.16 4.79
C SER A 118 5.98 -9.84 5.39
N CYS A 119 7.28 -9.54 5.28
CA CYS A 119 7.90 -8.36 5.85
C CYS A 119 9.03 -7.85 4.96
N GLY A 120 9.38 -6.59 5.14
CA GLY A 120 10.62 -6.00 4.68
C GLY A 120 11.79 -6.31 5.62
N GLY A 121 12.98 -5.98 5.17
CA GLY A 121 14.20 -6.01 5.96
C GLY A 121 15.30 -5.22 5.30
N ILE A 122 16.42 -5.05 6.00
CA ILE A 122 17.53 -4.20 5.59
C ILE A 122 18.83 -5.02 5.70
N LEU A 123 19.49 -5.27 4.59
CA LEU A 123 20.82 -5.87 4.60
C LEU A 123 21.80 -4.85 5.21
N ILE A 124 22.37 -5.14 6.38
CA ILE A 124 23.31 -4.27 7.10
C ILE A 124 24.75 -4.81 7.10
N ARG A 125 24.91 -6.09 6.85
CA ARG A 125 26.19 -6.78 6.68
C ARG A 125 25.96 -7.97 5.73
N LYS A 126 27.00 -8.49 5.06
CA LYS A 126 26.87 -9.62 4.12
C LYS A 126 26.12 -10.85 4.67
N ASP A 127 26.09 -11.00 5.98
CA ASP A 127 25.51 -12.14 6.69
C ASP A 127 24.41 -11.75 7.71
N PHE A 128 24.02 -10.48 7.77
CA PHE A 128 22.95 -10.00 8.65
C PHE A 128 21.94 -9.10 7.94
N VAL A 129 20.67 -9.43 8.17
CA VAL A 129 19.52 -8.57 7.85
C VAL A 129 18.88 -8.08 9.13
N LEU A 130 18.61 -6.79 9.21
CA LEU A 130 17.90 -6.13 10.28
C LEU A 130 16.41 -6.00 9.91
N THR A 131 15.51 -6.29 10.86
CA THR A 131 14.06 -6.26 10.67
C THR A 131 13.35 -6.06 12.00
N ALA A 132 12.02 -6.02 12.02
CA ALA A 132 11.19 -5.99 13.21
C ALA A 132 11.08 -7.39 13.85
N ALA A 133 10.98 -7.46 15.18
CA ALA A 133 10.88 -8.74 15.88
C ALA A 133 9.53 -9.43 15.64
N HIS A 134 8.46 -8.66 15.48
CA HIS A 134 7.13 -9.20 15.15
C HIS A 134 7.07 -9.89 13.78
N CYS A 135 8.06 -9.67 12.90
CA CYS A 135 8.17 -10.38 11.62
C CYS A 135 8.57 -11.86 11.76
N LYS A 136 8.96 -12.31 12.97
CA LYS A 136 9.23 -13.71 13.23
C LYS A 136 7.93 -14.50 13.25
N ALA A 137 7.78 -15.44 12.33
CA ALA A 137 6.70 -16.42 12.31
C ALA A 137 7.26 -17.84 12.45
N GLN A 138 6.39 -18.84 12.52
CA GLN A 138 6.79 -20.23 12.54
C GLN A 138 7.22 -20.69 11.15
N GLY A 139 8.22 -21.56 11.09
CA GLY A 139 8.73 -22.17 9.86
C GLY A 139 9.94 -21.47 9.25
N ASP A 140 10.35 -21.98 8.11
CA ASP A 140 11.56 -21.53 7.40
C ASP A 140 11.32 -20.17 6.72
N MET A 141 12.17 -19.22 7.04
CA MET A 141 12.19 -17.93 6.37
C MET A 141 13.30 -17.86 5.32
N THR A 142 12.98 -17.35 4.16
CA THR A 142 13.92 -17.00 3.10
C THR A 142 14.04 -15.49 2.97
N VAL A 143 15.25 -14.97 2.96
CA VAL A 143 15.57 -13.59 2.63
C VAL A 143 15.83 -13.49 1.13
N VAL A 144 15.09 -12.63 0.44
CA VAL A 144 15.28 -12.34 -1.00
C VAL A 144 15.87 -10.94 -1.14
N LEU A 145 17.11 -10.89 -1.60
CA LEU A 145 17.88 -9.67 -1.87
C LEU A 145 17.91 -9.38 -3.37
N GLY A 146 18.11 -8.13 -3.77
CA GLY A 146 18.27 -7.74 -5.17
C GLY A 146 16.98 -7.82 -6.01
N ALA A 147 15.82 -7.97 -5.36
CA ALA A 147 14.52 -8.01 -6.02
C ALA A 147 13.98 -6.60 -6.31
N HIS A 148 13.23 -6.48 -7.39
CA HIS A 148 12.33 -5.37 -7.67
C HIS A 148 10.89 -5.87 -7.84
N ASP A 149 10.67 -6.81 -8.75
CA ASP A 149 9.36 -7.43 -8.99
C ASP A 149 9.34 -8.86 -8.40
N LEU A 150 8.60 -9.05 -7.31
CA LEU A 150 8.54 -10.33 -6.59
C LEU A 150 7.85 -11.46 -7.38
N ARG A 151 7.12 -11.14 -8.47
CA ARG A 151 6.53 -12.15 -9.36
C ARG A 151 7.57 -12.79 -10.28
N LYS A 152 8.72 -12.14 -10.45
CA LYS A 152 9.76 -12.53 -11.41
C LYS A 152 10.93 -13.16 -10.69
N LYS A 153 11.51 -14.20 -11.28
CA LYS A 153 12.82 -14.73 -10.89
C LYS A 153 13.90 -13.90 -11.59
N GLU A 154 14.14 -12.67 -11.05
CA GLU A 154 15.15 -11.78 -11.63
C GLU A 154 16.55 -12.33 -11.42
N LYS A 155 17.43 -12.22 -12.42
CA LYS A 155 18.86 -12.65 -12.33
C LYS A 155 19.64 -11.90 -11.24
N SER A 156 19.13 -10.76 -10.77
CA SER A 156 19.67 -9.95 -9.67
C SER A 156 19.39 -10.53 -8.29
N GLN A 157 18.40 -11.44 -8.16
CA GLN A 157 17.93 -11.94 -6.88
C GLN A 157 18.93 -12.94 -6.28
N GLN A 158 19.10 -12.84 -4.96
CA GLN A 158 19.75 -13.82 -4.12
C GLN A 158 18.73 -14.27 -3.06
N ARG A 159 18.45 -15.56 -3.03
CA ARG A 159 17.53 -16.19 -2.08
C ARG A 159 18.35 -16.98 -1.06
N ILE A 160 18.34 -16.54 0.18
CA ILE A 160 19.20 -17.09 1.24
C ILE A 160 18.31 -17.45 2.43
N LYS A 161 18.41 -18.67 2.92
CA LYS A 161 17.70 -19.10 4.14
C LYS A 161 18.24 -18.37 5.37
N VAL A 162 17.37 -18.16 6.34
CA VAL A 162 17.74 -17.67 7.66
C VAL A 162 18.26 -18.84 8.49
N ALA A 163 19.48 -18.72 8.99
CA ALA A 163 20.08 -19.71 9.88
C ALA A 163 19.65 -19.52 11.34
N LYS A 164 19.56 -18.26 11.79
CA LYS A 164 19.16 -17.92 13.16
C LYS A 164 18.35 -16.64 13.20
N PHE A 165 17.35 -16.64 14.08
CA PHE A 165 16.52 -15.49 14.42
C PHE A 165 16.99 -14.96 15.76
N CYS A 166 17.36 -13.68 15.81
CA CYS A 166 17.87 -13.03 17.00
C CYS A 166 16.98 -11.82 17.34
N PRO A 167 15.78 -12.04 17.87
CA PRO A 167 14.95 -10.95 18.38
C PRO A 167 15.61 -10.35 19.63
N HIS A 168 15.31 -9.08 19.93
CA HIS A 168 15.72 -8.50 21.20
C HIS A 168 15.14 -9.31 22.36
N SER A 169 15.93 -9.61 23.38
CA SER A 169 15.51 -10.46 24.50
C SER A 169 14.32 -9.93 25.28
N SER A 170 14.14 -8.62 25.30
CA SER A 170 13.02 -7.93 25.95
C SER A 170 11.75 -7.81 25.06
N PHE A 171 11.78 -8.29 23.81
CA PHE A 171 10.59 -8.27 22.97
C PHE A 171 9.54 -9.24 23.49
N SER A 172 8.38 -8.73 23.90
CA SER A 172 7.29 -9.50 24.53
C SER A 172 6.12 -9.82 23.60
N GLY A 173 6.24 -9.51 22.30
CA GLY A 173 5.12 -9.61 21.35
C GLY A 173 4.22 -8.37 21.32
N LYS A 174 4.56 -7.33 22.09
CA LYS A 174 3.92 -6.01 22.04
C LYS A 174 4.70 -5.06 21.14
N PHE A 175 4.63 -3.76 21.40
CA PHE A 175 5.27 -2.75 20.57
C PHE A 175 6.71 -2.44 20.98
N ASP A 176 7.09 -2.77 22.24
CA ASP A 176 8.40 -2.48 22.81
C ASP A 176 9.47 -3.43 22.27
N PHE A 177 10.68 -2.92 22.11
CA PHE A 177 11.85 -3.71 21.69
C PHE A 177 11.62 -4.47 20.36
N ASP A 178 10.81 -3.91 19.48
CA ASP A 178 10.45 -4.55 18.22
C ASP A 178 11.58 -4.46 17.20
N ILE A 179 12.63 -5.24 17.43
CA ILE A 179 13.84 -5.33 16.61
C ILE A 179 14.38 -6.75 16.59
N MET A 180 14.88 -7.19 15.45
CA MET A 180 15.46 -8.52 15.26
C MET A 180 16.59 -8.48 14.23
N LEU A 181 17.64 -9.23 14.50
CA LEU A 181 18.66 -9.58 13.52
C LEU A 181 18.39 -10.99 12.96
N LEU A 182 18.51 -11.12 11.65
CA LEU A 182 18.48 -12.40 10.95
C LEU A 182 19.91 -12.73 10.53
N LYS A 183 20.45 -13.83 11.06
CA LYS A 183 21.71 -14.41 10.58
C LYS A 183 21.41 -15.23 9.34
N LEU A 184 22.04 -14.89 8.24
CA LEU A 184 21.90 -15.62 6.98
C LEU A 184 22.72 -16.92 7.02
N GLN A 185 22.21 -17.98 6.39
CA GLN A 185 22.88 -19.26 6.27
C GLN A 185 24.17 -19.13 5.46
N ASN A 186 24.12 -18.37 4.37
CA ASN A 186 25.25 -18.06 3.51
C ASN A 186 25.40 -16.54 3.41
N ASN A 187 26.62 -16.07 3.15
CA ASN A 187 26.87 -14.65 2.92
C ASN A 187 26.20 -14.19 1.61
N ALA A 188 25.56 -13.05 1.66
CA ALA A 188 25.13 -12.35 0.46
C ALA A 188 26.33 -11.92 -0.38
N THR A 189 26.26 -12.14 -1.69
CA THR A 189 27.28 -11.69 -2.64
C THR A 189 27.05 -10.22 -2.98
N LYS A 190 27.99 -9.37 -2.60
CA LYS A 190 27.93 -7.94 -2.88
C LYS A 190 28.12 -7.66 -4.37
N ASN A 191 27.18 -6.94 -4.97
CA ASN A 191 27.24 -6.51 -6.37
C ASN A 191 26.45 -5.21 -6.56
N LYS A 192 26.17 -4.78 -7.81
CA LYS A 192 25.39 -3.55 -8.06
C LYS A 192 23.92 -3.61 -7.58
N TYR A 193 23.37 -4.80 -7.37
CA TYR A 193 21.98 -5.04 -6.97
C TYR A 193 21.83 -5.37 -5.48
N VAL A 194 22.92 -5.80 -4.82
CA VAL A 194 22.92 -6.21 -3.41
C VAL A 194 24.10 -5.55 -2.72
N LYS A 195 23.81 -4.62 -1.81
CA LYS A 195 24.80 -3.88 -1.02
C LYS A 195 24.24 -3.63 0.37
N PRO A 196 25.00 -3.93 1.42
CA PRO A 196 24.63 -3.55 2.79
C PRO A 196 24.47 -2.03 2.92
N LEU A 197 23.54 -1.61 3.76
CA LEU A 197 23.37 -0.24 4.21
C LEU A 197 24.15 -0.03 5.50
N ASP A 198 25.00 0.97 5.53
CA ASP A 198 25.80 1.28 6.70
C ASP A 198 24.91 1.76 7.88
N LEU A 199 25.19 1.22 9.05
CA LEU A 199 24.60 1.70 10.31
C LEU A 199 25.18 3.07 10.70
N PRO A 200 24.45 3.88 11.50
CA PRO A 200 25.00 5.08 12.09
C PRO A 200 26.28 4.78 12.89
N LYS A 201 27.33 5.56 12.70
CA LYS A 201 28.61 5.37 13.46
C LYS A 201 28.42 5.63 14.95
N LYS A 202 27.64 6.67 15.30
CA LYS A 202 27.28 7.07 16.66
C LYS A 202 25.79 7.28 16.76
N ALA A 203 25.21 6.92 17.89
CA ALA A 203 23.81 7.24 18.20
C ALA A 203 23.61 8.76 18.26
N LYS A 204 22.56 9.22 17.63
CA LYS A 204 22.13 10.63 17.65
C LYS A 204 20.62 10.68 17.69
N SER A 205 20.05 11.63 18.42
CA SER A 205 18.61 11.87 18.35
C SER A 205 18.19 12.20 16.93
N VAL A 206 17.04 11.72 16.54
CA VAL A 206 16.42 12.05 15.25
C VAL A 206 15.70 13.38 15.42
N SER A 207 16.06 14.36 14.59
CA SER A 207 15.40 15.67 14.62
C SER A 207 13.97 15.56 14.11
N ASP A 208 13.10 16.43 14.59
CA ASP A 208 11.75 16.59 14.09
C ASP A 208 11.72 17.20 12.69
N LYS A 209 10.58 17.04 12.02
CA LYS A 209 10.28 17.65 10.71
C LYS A 209 11.26 17.27 9.59
N LEU A 210 11.94 16.12 9.70
CA LEU A 210 12.78 15.59 8.63
C LEU A 210 11.93 14.81 7.63
N ASN A 211 12.15 15.05 6.33
CA ASN A 211 11.66 14.18 5.30
C ASN A 211 12.53 12.93 5.22
N CYS A 212 11.86 11.77 5.30
CA CYS A 212 12.48 10.46 5.33
C CYS A 212 11.87 9.59 4.25
N LEU A 213 12.70 8.77 3.65
CA LEU A 213 12.29 7.78 2.65
C LEU A 213 11.87 6.50 3.37
N VAL A 214 10.74 5.93 2.94
CA VAL A 214 10.31 4.58 3.26
C VAL A 214 10.22 3.76 1.97
N ALA A 215 10.40 2.45 2.06
CA ALA A 215 10.32 1.55 0.92
C ALA A 215 9.85 0.16 1.31
N GLY A 216 9.06 -0.50 0.46
CA GLY A 216 8.60 -1.85 0.70
C GLY A 216 7.71 -2.42 -0.40
N TRP A 217 7.22 -3.63 -0.15
CA TRP A 217 6.28 -4.38 -0.99
C TRP A 217 4.94 -4.59 -0.28
N GLY A 218 4.67 -3.83 0.78
CA GLY A 218 3.44 -3.94 1.54
C GLY A 218 2.19 -3.52 0.78
N LYS A 219 1.07 -3.51 1.47
CA LYS A 219 -0.23 -3.11 0.91
C LYS A 219 -0.22 -1.67 0.42
N THR A 220 -1.04 -1.43 -0.59
CA THR A 220 -1.18 -0.11 -1.24
C THR A 220 -2.30 0.74 -0.66
N GLY A 221 -2.97 0.17 0.33
CA GLY A 221 -4.07 0.73 1.10
C GLY A 221 -4.65 -0.32 2.03
N PRO A 222 -5.54 0.06 2.96
CA PRO A 222 -6.07 -0.85 4.00
C PRO A 222 -6.70 -2.13 3.43
N ASN A 223 -7.42 -2.01 2.31
CA ASN A 223 -8.14 -3.11 1.67
C ASN A 223 -7.50 -3.55 0.34
N GLU A 224 -6.32 -3.02 0.02
CA GLU A 224 -5.62 -3.31 -1.22
C GLU A 224 -4.64 -4.50 -1.04
N PRO A 225 -4.29 -5.20 -2.10
CA PRO A 225 -3.29 -6.25 -2.05
C PRO A 225 -1.88 -5.70 -1.86
N ASP A 226 -0.94 -6.59 -1.47
CA ASP A 226 0.47 -6.29 -1.43
C ASP A 226 1.01 -5.90 -2.81
N SER A 227 1.94 -4.94 -2.82
CA SER A 227 2.64 -4.58 -4.04
C SER A 227 3.53 -5.71 -4.53
N LYS A 228 3.48 -5.97 -5.82
CA LYS A 228 4.39 -6.94 -6.45
C LYS A 228 5.74 -6.32 -6.84
N VAL A 229 5.81 -4.99 -6.93
CA VAL A 229 7.04 -4.25 -7.23
C VAL A 229 7.44 -3.38 -6.05
N LEU A 230 8.75 -3.18 -5.86
CA LEU A 230 9.25 -2.32 -4.79
C LEU A 230 8.75 -0.89 -4.99
N LYS A 231 8.17 -0.33 -3.94
CA LYS A 231 7.66 1.03 -3.91
C LYS A 231 8.44 1.88 -2.90
N GLU A 232 8.29 3.19 -3.04
CA GLU A 232 8.87 4.16 -2.12
C GLU A 232 7.91 5.30 -1.83
N GLY A 233 7.99 5.84 -0.62
CA GLY A 233 7.25 6.99 -0.18
C GLY A 233 8.09 7.91 0.67
N THR A 234 7.51 9.05 1.06
CA THR A 234 8.13 10.03 1.94
C THR A 234 7.26 10.26 3.16
N GLU A 235 7.86 10.11 4.32
CA GLU A 235 7.25 10.42 5.61
C GLU A 235 8.06 11.50 6.32
N ARG A 236 7.41 12.24 7.19
CA ARG A 236 8.03 13.34 7.93
C ARG A 236 8.02 13.06 9.41
N THR A 237 9.17 13.13 10.07
CA THR A 237 9.29 12.92 11.52
C THR A 237 8.48 13.95 12.29
N LEU A 238 7.82 13.50 13.36
CA LEU A 238 7.04 14.30 14.29
C LEU A 238 7.76 14.40 15.65
N PRO A 239 7.42 15.42 16.47
CA PRO A 239 7.78 15.45 17.87
C PRO A 239 7.22 14.25 18.63
N ASN A 240 7.98 13.66 19.55
CA ASN A 240 7.51 12.53 20.35
C ASN A 240 6.24 12.84 21.13
N THR A 241 6.09 14.07 21.62
CA THR A 241 4.88 14.54 22.34
C THR A 241 3.59 14.41 21.54
N ASP A 242 3.66 14.57 20.23
CA ASP A 242 2.48 14.43 19.37
C ASP A 242 2.05 12.96 19.27
N CYS A 243 3.02 12.04 19.22
CA CYS A 243 2.76 10.62 19.18
C CYS A 243 2.36 10.03 20.53
N GLU A 244 2.92 10.52 21.62
CA GLU A 244 2.51 10.15 22.98
C GLU A 244 1.03 10.48 23.21
N LYS A 245 0.54 11.62 22.72
CA LYS A 245 -0.87 12.02 22.81
C LYS A 245 -1.81 11.07 22.08
N ILE A 246 -1.37 10.52 20.93
CA ILE A 246 -2.21 9.68 20.05
C ILE A 246 -2.12 8.21 20.45
N TRP A 247 -0.91 7.73 20.71
CA TRP A 247 -0.63 6.31 20.97
C TRP A 247 -0.59 5.92 22.45
N GLY A 248 -0.49 6.92 23.35
CA GLY A 248 -0.40 6.68 24.80
C GLY A 248 0.72 5.70 25.15
N ASP A 249 0.39 4.69 25.94
CA ASP A 249 1.33 3.67 26.40
C ASP A 249 1.94 2.79 25.30
N HIS A 250 1.36 2.80 24.09
CA HIS A 250 1.89 2.06 22.96
C HIS A 250 3.12 2.74 22.31
N PHE A 251 3.37 4.01 22.59
CA PHE A 251 4.53 4.74 22.09
C PHE A 251 5.57 4.95 23.19
N LYS A 252 6.79 4.47 22.97
CA LYS A 252 7.92 4.64 23.86
C LYS A 252 8.97 5.55 23.20
N SER A 253 8.99 6.81 23.61
CA SER A 253 9.74 7.90 22.95
C SER A 253 11.24 7.66 22.78
N GLN A 254 11.86 6.88 23.67
CA GLN A 254 13.28 6.51 23.53
C GLN A 254 13.49 5.45 22.45
N GLN A 255 12.60 4.48 22.38
CA GLN A 255 12.72 3.30 21.51
C GLN A 255 12.10 3.49 20.12
N MET A 256 11.31 4.55 19.92
CA MET A 256 10.48 4.72 18.75
C MET A 256 10.69 6.09 18.11
N ILE A 257 10.43 6.15 16.82
CA ILE A 257 10.33 7.38 16.02
C ILE A 257 8.93 7.41 15.43
N CYS A 258 8.33 8.57 15.43
CA CYS A 258 7.02 8.73 14.86
C CYS A 258 7.04 9.69 13.68
N THR A 259 6.18 9.44 12.72
CA THR A 259 6.12 10.19 11.47
C THR A 259 4.69 10.49 11.07
N THR A 260 4.53 11.51 10.27
CA THR A 260 3.32 11.77 9.49
C THR A 260 3.61 11.62 8.02
N PHE A 261 2.56 11.41 7.24
CA PHE A 261 2.63 11.33 5.79
C PHE A 261 1.46 12.09 5.15
N ASN A 262 1.53 12.33 3.87
CA ASN A 262 0.37 12.70 3.09
C ASN A 262 0.06 11.59 2.07
N LYS A 263 -1.21 11.42 1.73
CA LYS A 263 -1.65 10.35 0.82
C LYS A 263 -1.04 10.45 -0.59
N LYS A 264 -0.49 11.61 -0.96
CA LYS A 264 0.12 11.83 -2.28
C LYS A 264 1.58 11.36 -2.30
N ASP A 265 2.32 11.58 -1.21
CA ASP A 265 3.76 11.26 -1.12
C ASP A 265 4.04 9.86 -0.58
N GLY A 266 3.01 9.26 0.01
CA GLY A 266 3.00 7.88 0.45
C GLY A 266 3.35 7.65 1.92
N GLY A 267 2.85 6.54 2.44
CA GLY A 267 3.09 6.06 3.80
C GLY A 267 3.10 4.53 3.88
N ILE A 268 3.70 4.00 4.94
CA ILE A 268 3.80 2.55 5.16
C ILE A 268 2.42 1.91 5.40
N CYS A 269 2.29 0.62 5.07
CA CYS A 269 1.12 -0.20 5.35
C CYS A 269 1.54 -1.64 5.71
N GLN A 270 0.57 -2.54 5.94
CA GLN A 270 0.84 -3.94 6.24
C GLN A 270 1.73 -4.57 5.16
N GLY A 271 2.75 -5.32 5.59
CA GLY A 271 3.77 -5.91 4.71
C GLY A 271 5.03 -5.05 4.54
N ASP A 272 5.00 -3.74 4.89
CA ASP A 272 6.19 -2.91 4.94
C ASP A 272 6.97 -3.06 6.27
N SER A 273 6.40 -3.75 7.25
CA SER A 273 7.00 -4.08 8.56
C SER A 273 8.45 -4.55 8.40
N GLY A 274 9.35 -4.06 9.25
CA GLY A 274 10.77 -4.39 9.18
C GLY A 274 11.55 -3.64 8.10
N GLY A 275 10.89 -2.91 7.22
CA GLY A 275 11.52 -2.04 6.21
C GLY A 275 12.14 -0.77 6.80
N PRO A 276 12.93 -0.02 6.00
CA PRO A 276 13.72 1.10 6.49
C PRO A 276 12.97 2.43 6.55
N LEU A 277 13.29 3.23 7.57
CA LEU A 277 13.11 4.68 7.59
C LEU A 277 14.48 5.36 7.38
N ILE A 278 14.66 6.03 6.23
CA ILE A 278 15.93 6.65 5.85
C ILE A 278 15.79 8.16 5.80
N CYS A 279 16.45 8.86 6.74
CA CYS A 279 16.47 10.32 6.79
C CYS A 279 17.87 10.82 6.48
N LYS A 280 18.00 11.84 5.63
CA LYS A 280 19.33 12.39 5.23
C LYS A 280 20.32 11.30 4.81
N LYS A 281 19.84 10.29 4.03
CA LYS A 281 20.62 9.14 3.53
C LYS A 281 21.17 8.21 4.63
N LYS A 282 20.63 8.26 5.85
CA LYS A 282 21.03 7.40 6.97
C LYS A 282 19.85 6.61 7.47
N LEU A 283 20.07 5.34 7.82
CA LEU A 283 19.08 4.53 8.49
C LEU A 283 18.80 5.10 9.88
N GLN A 284 17.54 5.41 10.16
CA GLN A 284 17.09 5.95 11.44
C GLN A 284 16.09 5.03 12.12
N GLY A 285 15.27 4.31 11.36
CA GLY A 285 14.23 3.49 11.94
C GLY A 285 13.95 2.22 11.13
N ILE A 286 13.17 1.34 11.75
CA ILE A 286 12.59 0.13 11.18
C ILE A 286 11.08 0.25 11.28
N THR A 287 10.34 0.00 10.23
CA THR A 287 8.88 -0.01 10.24
C THR A 287 8.34 -0.95 11.31
N ALA A 288 7.60 -0.43 12.29
CA ALA A 288 7.02 -1.18 13.38
C ALA A 288 5.50 -1.32 13.25
N PHE A 289 4.73 -0.24 13.33
CA PHE A 289 3.27 -0.33 13.25
C PHE A 289 2.60 0.94 12.73
N THR A 290 1.35 0.76 12.33
CA THR A 290 0.37 1.78 11.96
C THR A 290 -0.95 1.47 12.66
N ALA A 291 -1.96 2.33 12.56
CA ALA A 291 -3.30 2.01 13.00
C ALA A 291 -3.83 0.78 12.25
N SER A 292 -4.33 -0.21 12.98
CA SER A 292 -4.83 -1.46 12.40
C SER A 292 -5.97 -1.19 11.41
N GLY A 293 -5.84 -1.69 10.19
CA GLY A 293 -6.82 -1.49 9.13
C GLY A 293 -6.97 -0.05 8.63
N GLN A 294 -6.10 0.89 9.06
CA GLN A 294 -6.20 2.32 8.74
C GLN A 294 -4.84 2.94 8.38
N CYS A 295 -3.99 2.21 7.68
CA CYS A 295 -2.66 2.70 7.30
C CYS A 295 -2.67 3.93 6.36
N ASP A 296 -3.83 4.31 5.83
CA ASP A 296 -4.04 5.51 5.02
C ASP A 296 -4.65 6.68 5.79
N ASN A 297 -4.91 6.52 7.09
CA ASN A 297 -5.52 7.55 7.92
C ASN A 297 -4.43 8.45 8.52
N THR A 298 -4.32 9.66 7.99
CA THR A 298 -3.29 10.64 8.38
C THR A 298 -3.44 11.20 9.81
N LEU A 299 -4.52 10.86 10.51
CA LEU A 299 -4.69 11.20 11.93
C LEU A 299 -3.87 10.29 12.85
N TYR A 300 -3.46 9.11 12.35
CA TYR A 300 -2.64 8.17 13.10
C TYR A 300 -1.20 8.20 12.58
N PRO A 301 -0.25 8.76 13.34
CA PRO A 301 1.17 8.72 13.00
C PRO A 301 1.67 7.30 12.82
N HIS A 302 2.56 7.10 11.87
CA HIS A 302 3.26 5.84 11.71
C HIS A 302 4.41 5.73 12.71
N VAL A 303 4.70 4.52 13.18
CA VAL A 303 5.71 4.28 14.21
C VAL A 303 6.81 3.35 13.71
N PHE A 304 8.04 3.73 14.01
CA PHE A 304 9.26 3.03 13.63
C PHE A 304 10.11 2.76 14.87
N THR A 305 10.74 1.60 14.93
CA THR A 305 11.74 1.29 15.96
C THR A 305 12.99 2.14 15.75
N ASN A 306 13.46 2.85 16.76
CA ASN A 306 14.57 3.80 16.70
C ASN A 306 15.94 3.10 16.66
N ILE A 307 16.60 3.09 15.52
CA ILE A 307 17.92 2.46 15.35
C ILE A 307 18.98 3.05 16.27
N ASN A 308 18.90 4.35 16.58
CA ASN A 308 19.92 4.99 17.41
C ASN A 308 19.88 4.49 18.86
N TYR A 309 18.69 4.19 19.40
CA TYR A 309 18.52 3.57 20.71
C TYR A 309 19.12 2.17 20.73
N PHE A 310 18.86 1.37 19.71
CA PHE A 310 19.28 -0.02 19.63
C PHE A 310 20.69 -0.23 19.04
N LEU A 311 21.39 0.84 18.66
CA LEU A 311 22.71 0.72 18.01
C LEU A 311 23.76 -0.05 18.83
N PRO A 312 23.86 0.09 20.17
CA PRO A 312 24.75 -0.73 21.00
C PRO A 312 24.42 -2.21 20.88
N TRP A 313 23.14 -2.58 21.06
CA TRP A 313 22.66 -3.96 20.93
C TRP A 313 22.94 -4.55 19.55
N ILE A 314 22.66 -3.81 18.46
CA ILE A 314 22.91 -4.29 17.10
C ILE A 314 24.40 -4.62 16.91
N LYS A 315 25.29 -3.74 17.40
CA LYS A 315 26.74 -3.92 17.27
C LYS A 315 27.23 -5.13 18.07
N GLU A 316 26.76 -5.28 19.30
CA GLU A 316 27.08 -6.40 20.18
C GLU A 316 26.68 -7.72 19.55
N MET A 317 25.41 -7.85 19.12
CA MET A 317 24.87 -9.04 18.50
C MET A 317 25.59 -9.45 17.21
N MET A 318 26.09 -8.49 16.44
CA MET A 318 26.88 -8.80 15.24
C MET A 318 28.31 -9.27 15.54
N GLN A 319 28.88 -8.90 16.71
CA GLN A 319 30.25 -9.27 17.09
C GLN A 319 30.31 -10.66 17.73
N THR A 320 29.30 -11.01 18.51
CA THR A 320 29.31 -12.20 19.34
C THR A 320 28.75 -13.39 18.59
N LYS A 321 29.63 -14.38 18.28
CA LYS A 321 29.25 -15.61 17.54
C LYS A 321 28.22 -16.50 18.27
N SER A 322 28.03 -16.32 19.56
CA SER A 322 27.21 -17.19 20.43
C SER A 322 25.87 -16.61 20.90
N LEU A 323 25.63 -15.29 20.71
CA LEU A 323 24.47 -14.62 21.30
C LEU A 323 23.16 -14.73 20.48
N CYS A 324 23.24 -15.30 19.29
CA CYS A 324 22.04 -15.63 18.53
C CYS A 324 21.64 -17.08 18.72
#